data_d45f3128e08af90f47e7dbe20264321d
#
_entry.id   d45f3128e08af90f47e7dbe20264321d
#
_cell.length_a   1.000
_cell.length_b   1.000
_cell.length_c   1.000
_cell.angle_alpha   90.00
_cell.angle_beta   90.00
_cell.angle_gamma   90.00
#
_symmetry.space_group_name_H-M   'P 1'
#
loop_
_entity.id
_entity.type
_entity.pdbx_description
1 polymer ?
#
loop_
_entity_poly.entity_id
_entity_poly.type
_entity_poly.pdbx_seq_one_letter_code
_entity_poly.pdbx_strand_id
1 'polypeptide(L)'
;MRRAYVRFLVAIAATLPLAVSAATLKVGDQQLQTRGILEASGQLKDVPYQIEWFNFPAAQPLGEALNAGAIDVGGLGDAPLIFAYSAGAKIRAVSATRSTPVDLAIVVPDASPIRNAADLKGKRIATTRGSIGHYLAVATLEHANLKLTDVTLSYMQPVDAQAALATGSVDAWSTWDPYVALTEARQHTRSVANGVGVSSGLSFEAATDTAIRDKHAELADFLRRVAAGQRWALSHPDEVAAIQSRVTGLPADVLKTVYQRAQLHPVPIDNGVIAEQQRTADLYLRADVIKTRLDVAPSFDKQFSSTAP
;
A
#
# COMPACT_ATOMS: atom_id res chain seq x y z
N MET A 1 -42.22 -75.28 24.25
CA MET A 1 -40.88 -74.78 23.94
C MET A 1 -41.01 -73.54 23.10
N ARG A 2 -40.90 -72.33 23.72
CA ARG A 2 -40.96 -71.01 23.02
C ARG A 2 -39.55 -70.50 22.88
N ARG A 3 -39.04 -70.33 21.62
CA ARG A 3 -37.73 -69.72 21.32
C ARG A 3 -37.90 -68.23 21.24
N ALA A 4 -37.22 -67.49 22.13
CA ALA A 4 -37.11 -66.05 22.09
C ALA A 4 -35.98 -65.64 21.14
N TYR A 5 -36.30 -64.86 20.10
CA TYR A 5 -35.33 -64.22 19.24
C TYR A 5 -34.95 -62.85 19.78
N VAL A 6 -33.74 -62.70 20.28
CA VAL A 6 -33.17 -61.41 20.64
C VAL A 6 -32.65 -60.71 19.35
N ARG A 7 -33.27 -59.60 18.97
CA ARG A 7 -32.83 -58.77 17.87
C ARG A 7 -31.80 -57.75 18.39
N PHE A 8 -30.54 -57.89 17.99
CA PHE A 8 -29.53 -56.86 18.20
C PHE A 8 -29.74 -55.74 17.17
N LEU A 9 -30.09 -54.51 17.65
CA LEU A 9 -30.08 -53.32 16.87
C LEU A 9 -28.64 -52.75 16.92
N VAL A 10 -27.91 -52.82 15.83
CA VAL A 10 -26.64 -52.14 15.65
C VAL A 10 -26.94 -50.70 15.20
N ALA A 11 -26.76 -49.75 16.10
CA ALA A 11 -26.87 -48.30 15.79
C ALA A 11 -25.56 -47.89 15.06
N ILE A 12 -25.63 -47.69 13.76
CA ILE A 12 -24.57 -47.06 12.98
C ILE A 12 -24.62 -45.56 13.27
N ALA A 13 -23.67 -45.06 14.08
CA ALA A 13 -23.47 -43.62 14.27
C ALA A 13 -22.84 -43.07 12.99
N ALA A 14 -23.63 -42.40 12.15
CA ALA A 14 -23.14 -41.66 11.00
C ALA A 14 -22.40 -40.40 11.50
N THR A 15 -21.06 -40.45 11.50
CA THR A 15 -20.24 -39.24 11.69
C THR A 15 -20.34 -38.38 10.43
N LEU A 16 -21.21 -37.40 10.45
CA LEU A 16 -21.23 -36.34 9.45
C LEU A 16 -19.91 -35.57 9.55
N PRO A 17 -19.12 -35.45 8.47
CA PRO A 17 -17.97 -34.55 8.48
C PRO A 17 -18.49 -33.12 8.68
N LEU A 18 -18.10 -32.47 9.78
CA LEU A 18 -18.21 -31.03 9.93
C LEU A 18 -17.41 -30.40 8.80
N ALA A 19 -18.10 -29.87 7.79
CA ALA A 19 -17.48 -29.02 6.79
C ALA A 19 -16.92 -27.78 7.52
N VAL A 20 -15.64 -27.79 7.85
CA VAL A 20 -14.93 -26.60 8.30
C VAL A 20 -14.97 -25.64 7.11
N SER A 21 -15.83 -24.63 7.18
CA SER A 21 -15.80 -23.53 6.22
C SER A 21 -14.41 -22.94 6.28
N ALA A 22 -13.68 -22.98 5.16
CA ALA A 22 -12.38 -22.36 5.09
C ALA A 22 -12.51 -20.88 5.45
N ALA A 23 -11.68 -20.41 6.38
CA ALA A 23 -11.68 -19.00 6.77
C ALA A 23 -11.43 -18.13 5.54
N THR A 24 -12.07 -16.96 5.48
CA THR A 24 -11.88 -15.99 4.38
C THR A 24 -11.11 -14.79 4.90
N LEU A 25 -9.97 -14.48 4.26
CA LEU A 25 -9.21 -13.25 4.48
C LEU A 25 -9.56 -12.25 3.38
N LYS A 26 -10.09 -11.09 3.77
CA LYS A 26 -10.44 -9.99 2.88
C LYS A 26 -9.25 -9.05 2.73
N VAL A 27 -8.69 -8.99 1.53
CA VAL A 27 -7.44 -8.26 1.24
C VAL A 27 -7.72 -7.05 0.34
N GLY A 28 -7.35 -5.87 0.83
CA GLY A 28 -7.31 -4.65 0.03
C GLY A 28 -5.99 -4.54 -0.72
N ASP A 29 -6.05 -4.27 -2.02
CA ASP A 29 -4.88 -4.15 -2.86
C ASP A 29 -4.94 -2.86 -3.69
N GLN A 30 -3.84 -2.14 -3.81
CA GLN A 30 -3.74 -0.95 -4.65
C GLN A 30 -3.20 -1.36 -6.02
N GLN A 31 -3.97 -1.09 -7.08
CA GLN A 31 -3.57 -1.38 -8.47
C GLN A 31 -3.17 -2.85 -8.69
N LEU A 32 -3.72 -3.77 -7.89
CA LEU A 32 -3.42 -5.21 -7.94
C LEU A 32 -1.92 -5.54 -7.76
N GLN A 33 -1.16 -4.69 -7.06
CA GLN A 33 0.30 -4.86 -6.91
C GLN A 33 0.65 -6.08 -6.07
N THR A 34 0.07 -6.21 -4.88
CA THR A 34 0.32 -7.34 -3.98
C THR A 34 -0.14 -8.64 -4.64
N ARG A 35 -1.35 -8.66 -5.20
CA ARG A 35 -1.89 -9.81 -5.92
C ARG A 35 -1.00 -10.22 -7.11
N GLY A 36 -0.57 -9.26 -7.91
CA GLY A 36 0.27 -9.51 -9.08
C GLY A 36 1.62 -10.16 -8.70
N ILE A 37 2.25 -9.68 -7.62
CA ILE A 37 3.49 -10.28 -7.08
C ILE A 37 3.24 -11.70 -6.59
N LEU A 38 2.16 -11.95 -5.84
CA LEU A 38 1.85 -13.27 -5.30
C LEU A 38 1.47 -14.28 -6.40
N GLU A 39 0.75 -13.84 -7.44
CA GLU A 39 0.46 -14.67 -8.61
C GLU A 39 1.74 -15.02 -9.38
N ALA A 40 2.59 -14.03 -9.66
CA ALA A 40 3.84 -14.20 -10.39
C ALA A 40 4.81 -15.15 -9.69
N SER A 41 4.97 -14.97 -8.38
CA SER A 41 5.87 -15.78 -7.55
C SER A 41 5.30 -17.16 -7.15
N GLY A 42 4.06 -17.46 -7.54
CA GLY A 42 3.39 -18.72 -7.19
C GLY A 42 2.97 -18.82 -5.70
N GLN A 43 3.00 -17.72 -4.97
CA GLN A 43 2.67 -17.68 -3.53
C GLN A 43 1.17 -17.85 -3.25
N LEU A 44 0.30 -17.82 -4.27
CA LEU A 44 -1.13 -18.14 -4.13
C LEU A 44 -1.44 -19.64 -4.28
N LYS A 45 -0.44 -20.49 -4.53
CA LYS A 45 -0.62 -21.94 -4.56
C LYS A 45 -0.79 -22.48 -3.14
N ASP A 46 -1.68 -23.48 -3.01
CA ASP A 46 -1.90 -24.23 -1.76
C ASP A 46 -2.17 -23.34 -0.53
N VAL A 47 -2.93 -22.24 -0.72
CA VAL A 47 -3.40 -21.40 0.38
C VAL A 47 -4.52 -22.14 1.11
N PRO A 48 -4.41 -22.41 2.45
CA PRO A 48 -5.38 -23.22 3.19
C PRO A 48 -6.65 -22.47 3.60
N TYR A 49 -6.85 -21.23 3.16
CA TYR A 49 -8.01 -20.39 3.37
C TYR A 49 -8.41 -19.70 2.07
N GLN A 50 -9.56 -19.01 2.05
CA GLN A 50 -9.97 -18.20 0.90
C GLN A 50 -9.40 -16.79 1.02
N ILE A 51 -8.93 -16.22 -0.11
CA ILE A 51 -8.57 -14.80 -0.19
C ILE A 51 -9.61 -14.10 -1.09
N GLU A 52 -10.29 -13.11 -0.52
CA GLU A 52 -11.18 -12.22 -1.25
C GLU A 52 -10.47 -10.89 -1.51
N TRP A 53 -10.26 -10.56 -2.79
CA TRP A 53 -9.50 -9.38 -3.20
C TRP A 53 -10.40 -8.19 -3.51
N PHE A 54 -10.03 -7.02 -2.96
CA PHE A 54 -10.66 -5.73 -3.22
C PHE A 54 -9.63 -4.77 -3.80
N ASN A 55 -9.83 -4.32 -5.04
CA ASN A 55 -8.90 -3.40 -5.71
C ASN A 55 -9.27 -1.94 -5.46
N PHE A 56 -8.28 -1.13 -5.11
CA PHE A 56 -8.41 0.30 -4.82
C PHE A 56 -7.50 1.14 -5.72
N PRO A 57 -7.95 2.33 -6.18
CA PRO A 57 -7.13 3.22 -7.00
C PRO A 57 -6.03 3.93 -6.19
N ALA A 58 -6.19 4.05 -4.87
CA ALA A 58 -5.30 4.77 -3.98
C ALA A 58 -5.44 4.31 -2.52
N ALA A 59 -4.51 4.73 -1.67
CA ALA A 59 -4.47 4.39 -0.25
C ALA A 59 -5.66 4.93 0.56
N GLN A 60 -6.23 6.10 0.20
CA GLN A 60 -7.33 6.69 0.96
C GLN A 60 -8.57 5.79 1.01
N PRO A 61 -9.18 5.37 -0.12
CA PRO A 61 -10.34 4.49 -0.08
C PRO A 61 -10.03 3.11 0.53
N LEU A 62 -8.80 2.61 0.40
CA LEU A 62 -8.36 1.38 1.08
C LEU A 62 -8.34 1.58 2.61
N GLY A 63 -7.77 2.68 3.09
CA GLY A 63 -7.75 3.02 4.53
C GLY A 63 -9.15 3.19 5.11
N GLU A 64 -10.09 3.77 4.35
CA GLU A 64 -11.51 3.88 4.73
C GLU A 64 -12.16 2.51 4.83
N ALA A 65 -11.89 1.60 3.88
CA ALA A 65 -12.41 0.22 3.91
C ALA A 65 -11.85 -0.59 5.10
N LEU A 66 -10.56 -0.42 5.44
CA LEU A 66 -9.96 -1.00 6.66
C LEU A 66 -10.64 -0.44 7.91
N ASN A 67 -10.79 0.88 8.02
CA ASN A 67 -11.42 1.50 9.18
C ASN A 67 -12.89 1.08 9.37
N ALA A 68 -13.60 0.83 8.27
CA ALA A 68 -14.97 0.33 8.28
C ALA A 68 -15.05 -1.19 8.56
N GLY A 69 -13.94 -1.91 8.61
CA GLY A 69 -13.92 -3.37 8.73
C GLY A 69 -14.44 -4.11 7.49
N ALA A 70 -14.52 -3.42 6.34
CA ALA A 70 -14.95 -4.03 5.09
C ALA A 70 -13.88 -4.98 4.51
N ILE A 71 -12.61 -4.72 4.81
CA ILE A 71 -11.46 -5.59 4.53
C ILE A 71 -10.67 -5.84 5.82
N ASP A 72 -9.90 -6.92 5.84
CA ASP A 72 -9.14 -7.38 7.02
C ASP A 72 -7.72 -6.81 7.05
N VAL A 73 -7.08 -6.75 5.89
CA VAL A 73 -5.68 -6.35 5.70
C VAL A 73 -5.49 -5.66 4.35
N GLY A 74 -4.52 -4.76 4.24
CA GLY A 74 -4.16 -4.13 2.98
C GLY A 74 -2.95 -3.22 3.07
N GLY A 75 -2.31 -2.99 1.91
CA GLY A 75 -1.08 -2.21 1.81
C GLY A 75 -1.32 -0.71 1.93
N LEU A 76 -0.62 -0.05 2.83
CA LEU A 76 -0.60 1.40 3.02
C LEU A 76 0.85 1.92 3.07
N GLY A 77 1.14 3.02 2.39
CA GLY A 77 2.39 3.76 2.60
C GLY A 77 2.47 4.36 4.01
N ASP A 78 3.64 4.84 4.39
CA ASP A 78 3.92 5.45 5.69
C ASP A 78 3.00 6.66 5.98
N ALA A 79 2.90 7.60 5.05
CA ALA A 79 2.06 8.78 5.20
C ALA A 79 0.55 8.47 5.20
N PRO A 80 -0.01 7.60 4.31
CA PRO A 80 -1.38 7.13 4.41
C PRO A 80 -1.74 6.49 5.75
N LEU A 81 -0.85 5.69 6.33
CA LEU A 81 -1.06 5.09 7.64
C LEU A 81 -1.18 6.15 8.74
N ILE A 82 -0.30 7.17 8.74
CA ILE A 82 -0.40 8.32 9.65
C ILE A 82 -1.73 9.04 9.48
N PHE A 83 -2.14 9.30 8.23
CA PHE A 83 -3.38 10.00 7.94
C PHE A 83 -4.60 9.23 8.45
N ALA A 84 -4.67 7.92 8.22
CA ALA A 84 -5.72 7.05 8.74
C ALA A 84 -5.70 7.00 10.28
N TYR A 85 -4.52 6.84 10.88
CA TYR A 85 -4.36 6.80 12.34
C TYR A 85 -4.77 8.12 13.01
N SER A 86 -4.42 9.26 12.42
CA SER A 86 -4.84 10.58 12.90
C SER A 86 -6.35 10.79 12.86
N ALA A 87 -7.03 10.10 11.95
CA ALA A 87 -8.49 10.09 11.84
C ALA A 87 -9.18 9.09 12.79
N GLY A 88 -8.39 8.40 13.64
CA GLY A 88 -8.90 7.46 14.65
C GLY A 88 -9.15 6.04 14.14
N ALA A 89 -8.56 5.65 12.99
CA ALA A 89 -8.70 4.31 12.45
C ALA A 89 -8.12 3.25 13.41
N LYS A 90 -8.88 2.18 13.64
CA LYS A 90 -8.50 1.03 14.50
C LYS A 90 -7.79 -0.03 13.67
N ILE A 91 -6.61 0.33 13.18
CA ILE A 91 -5.75 -0.52 12.34
C ILE A 91 -4.33 -0.47 12.87
N ARG A 92 -3.56 -1.52 12.60
CA ARG A 92 -2.14 -1.60 12.97
C ARG A 92 -1.31 -2.06 11.79
N ALA A 93 -0.10 -1.50 11.65
CA ALA A 93 0.92 -2.04 10.77
C ALA A 93 1.39 -3.39 11.32
N VAL A 94 1.26 -4.45 10.54
CA VAL A 94 1.60 -5.84 10.92
C VAL A 94 2.81 -6.38 10.15
N SER A 95 3.20 -5.74 9.05
CA SER A 95 4.48 -5.96 8.37
C SER A 95 4.99 -4.64 7.78
N ALA A 96 6.28 -4.58 7.49
CA ALA A 96 6.91 -3.43 6.87
C ALA A 96 7.72 -3.85 5.64
N THR A 97 7.69 -3.01 4.63
CA THR A 97 8.46 -3.14 3.39
C THR A 97 9.16 -1.81 3.13
N ARG A 98 10.36 -1.87 2.58
CA ARG A 98 11.10 -0.68 2.14
C ARG A 98 11.25 -0.69 0.63
N SER A 99 10.99 0.44 0.00
CA SER A 99 11.27 0.71 -1.40
C SER A 99 12.38 1.76 -1.54
N THR A 100 12.94 1.85 -2.74
CA THR A 100 13.77 3.00 -3.10
C THR A 100 12.83 4.17 -3.43
N PRO A 101 12.92 5.33 -2.73
CA PRO A 101 11.94 6.40 -2.86
C PRO A 101 11.98 7.17 -4.20
N VAL A 102 12.65 6.63 -5.22
CA VAL A 102 12.63 7.17 -6.59
C VAL A 102 11.31 6.89 -7.31
N ASP A 103 10.48 5.99 -6.77
CA ASP A 103 9.13 5.69 -7.21
C ASP A 103 8.10 6.78 -6.90
N LEU A 104 8.51 7.79 -6.09
CA LEU A 104 7.73 8.98 -5.77
C LEU A 104 8.29 10.18 -6.52
N ALA A 105 7.44 10.95 -7.21
CA ALA A 105 7.92 12.14 -7.91
C ALA A 105 6.87 13.26 -7.97
N ILE A 106 7.39 14.49 -8.05
CA ILE A 106 6.64 15.64 -8.55
C ILE A 106 6.96 15.76 -10.03
N VAL A 107 5.98 15.46 -10.86
CA VAL A 107 6.11 15.49 -12.32
C VAL A 107 5.51 16.75 -12.92
N VAL A 108 6.12 17.21 -13.98
CA VAL A 108 5.68 18.37 -14.79
C VAL A 108 5.76 18.01 -16.27
N PRO A 109 5.01 18.64 -17.18
CA PRO A 109 5.23 18.49 -18.62
C PRO A 109 6.67 18.83 -19.02
N ASP A 110 7.23 18.14 -20.00
CA ASP A 110 8.61 18.39 -20.49
C ASP A 110 8.86 19.85 -20.87
N ALA A 111 7.86 20.50 -21.48
CA ALA A 111 7.91 21.89 -21.86
C ALA A 111 7.78 22.89 -20.69
N SER A 112 7.47 22.41 -19.47
CA SER A 112 7.29 23.25 -18.28
C SER A 112 8.55 24.05 -17.97
N PRO A 113 8.43 25.34 -17.55
CA PRO A 113 9.56 26.13 -17.08
C PRO A 113 10.05 25.70 -15.68
N ILE A 114 9.28 24.92 -14.93
CA ILE A 114 9.65 24.42 -13.59
C ILE A 114 10.80 23.42 -13.75
N ARG A 115 11.96 23.69 -13.13
CA ARG A 115 13.17 22.86 -13.24
C ARG A 115 13.56 22.16 -11.94
N ASN A 116 13.16 22.70 -10.80
CA ASN A 116 13.47 22.21 -9.46
C ASN A 116 12.35 22.58 -8.47
N ALA A 117 12.51 22.17 -7.22
CA ALA A 117 11.51 22.39 -6.16
C ALA A 117 11.26 23.88 -5.86
N ALA A 118 12.26 24.77 -5.98
CA ALA A 118 12.08 26.19 -5.71
C ALA A 118 11.14 26.87 -6.73
N ASP A 119 11.10 26.35 -7.96
CA ASP A 119 10.23 26.87 -9.03
C ASP A 119 8.75 26.53 -8.81
N LEU A 120 8.44 25.72 -7.80
CA LEU A 120 7.06 25.39 -7.42
C LEU A 120 6.34 26.56 -6.74
N LYS A 121 7.05 27.60 -6.31
CA LYS A 121 6.43 28.78 -5.71
C LYS A 121 5.39 29.40 -6.64
N GLY A 122 4.17 29.65 -6.12
CA GLY A 122 3.03 30.18 -6.87
C GLY A 122 2.35 29.19 -7.81
N LYS A 123 2.75 27.90 -7.81
CA LYS A 123 2.21 26.88 -8.71
C LYS A 123 1.06 26.10 -8.11
N ARG A 124 0.23 25.52 -9.00
CA ARG A 124 -0.86 24.62 -8.67
C ARG A 124 -0.30 23.18 -8.75
N ILE A 125 -0.35 22.47 -7.64
CA ILE A 125 0.18 21.10 -7.54
C ILE A 125 -1.00 20.15 -7.25
N ALA A 126 -1.28 19.23 -8.15
CA ALA A 126 -2.23 18.15 -7.89
C ALA A 126 -1.63 17.09 -6.98
N THR A 127 -2.43 16.52 -6.10
CA THR A 127 -2.09 15.31 -5.33
C THR A 127 -3.36 14.72 -4.71
N THR A 128 -3.30 13.47 -4.21
CA THR A 128 -4.41 12.88 -3.46
C THR A 128 -4.22 13.14 -1.97
N ARG A 129 -5.23 13.69 -1.31
CA ARG A 129 -5.16 14.02 0.12
C ARG A 129 -4.81 12.79 0.96
N GLY A 130 -3.85 12.93 1.88
CA GLY A 130 -3.40 11.85 2.77
C GLY A 130 -2.59 10.75 2.09
N SER A 131 -2.25 10.90 0.79
CA SER A 131 -1.41 9.95 0.07
C SER A 131 0.07 10.18 0.31
N ILE A 132 0.90 9.24 -0.15
CA ILE A 132 2.36 9.40 -0.18
C ILE A 132 2.77 10.57 -1.10
N GLY A 133 2.03 10.84 -2.18
CA GLY A 133 2.23 12.03 -3.02
C GLY A 133 1.96 13.33 -2.27
N HIS A 134 0.93 13.36 -1.39
CA HIS A 134 0.71 14.52 -0.52
C HIS A 134 1.90 14.74 0.42
N TYR A 135 2.42 13.66 1.04
CA TYR A 135 3.63 13.71 1.85
C TYR A 135 4.81 14.27 1.06
N LEU A 136 5.06 13.74 -0.15
CA LEU A 136 6.16 14.19 -1.01
C LEU A 136 6.07 15.69 -1.30
N ALA A 137 4.87 16.20 -1.64
CA ALA A 137 4.68 17.64 -1.87
C ALA A 137 5.06 18.46 -0.64
N VAL A 138 4.57 18.07 0.55
CA VAL A 138 4.88 18.75 1.82
C VAL A 138 6.37 18.72 2.12
N ALA A 139 6.99 17.54 2.07
CA ALA A 139 8.41 17.35 2.37
C ALA A 139 9.31 18.10 1.39
N THR A 140 8.97 18.08 0.10
CA THR A 140 9.72 18.81 -0.95
C THR A 140 9.66 20.32 -0.73
N LEU A 141 8.49 20.85 -0.40
CA LEU A 141 8.34 22.28 -0.13
C LEU A 141 9.12 22.70 1.12
N GLU A 142 9.03 21.95 2.22
CA GLU A 142 9.81 22.20 3.45
C GLU A 142 11.31 22.20 3.15
N HIS A 143 11.79 21.20 2.38
CA HIS A 143 13.20 21.09 2.00
C HIS A 143 13.67 22.24 1.11
N ALA A 144 12.77 22.79 0.27
CA ALA A 144 13.03 23.97 -0.56
C ALA A 144 12.83 25.30 0.20
N ASN A 145 12.58 25.29 1.52
CA ASN A 145 12.23 26.44 2.33
C ASN A 145 10.97 27.19 1.85
N LEU A 146 10.02 26.47 1.26
CA LEU A 146 8.71 26.95 0.87
C LEU A 146 7.65 26.50 1.90
N LYS A 147 6.63 27.33 2.09
CA LYS A 147 5.46 27.01 2.91
C LYS A 147 4.36 26.41 2.03
N LEU A 148 3.43 25.65 2.63
CA LEU A 148 2.23 25.19 1.92
C LEU A 148 1.41 26.37 1.34
N THR A 149 1.44 27.53 1.98
CA THR A 149 0.80 28.75 1.50
C THR A 149 1.47 29.39 0.29
N ASP A 150 2.69 28.97 -0.07
CA ASP A 150 3.40 29.43 -1.26
C ASP A 150 2.95 28.72 -2.55
N VAL A 151 2.11 27.69 -2.44
CA VAL A 151 1.55 26.92 -3.56
C VAL A 151 0.05 26.74 -3.39
N THR A 152 -0.62 26.28 -4.46
CA THR A 152 -2.01 25.82 -4.36
C THR A 152 -2.04 24.29 -4.50
N LEU A 153 -2.34 23.58 -3.40
CA LEU A 153 -2.57 22.13 -3.47
C LEU A 153 -4.00 21.85 -3.95
N SER A 154 -4.11 21.15 -5.08
CA SER A 154 -5.38 20.71 -5.65
C SER A 154 -5.56 19.21 -5.37
N TYR A 155 -6.50 18.87 -4.47
CA TYR A 155 -6.74 17.50 -4.04
C TYR A 155 -7.71 16.79 -4.98
N MET A 156 -7.26 15.71 -5.61
CA MET A 156 -8.05 14.91 -6.56
C MET A 156 -7.52 13.47 -6.63
N GLN A 157 -8.30 12.57 -7.23
CA GLN A 157 -7.87 11.21 -7.48
C GLN A 157 -6.83 11.15 -8.61
N PRO A 158 -5.99 10.10 -8.66
CA PRO A 158 -4.87 10.03 -9.62
C PRO A 158 -5.28 10.21 -11.09
N VAL A 159 -6.41 9.64 -11.51
CA VAL A 159 -6.90 9.75 -12.89
C VAL A 159 -7.26 11.21 -13.23
N ASP A 160 -7.91 11.91 -12.30
CA ASP A 160 -8.27 13.31 -12.48
C ASP A 160 -7.02 14.21 -12.45
N ALA A 161 -6.05 13.90 -11.57
CA ALA A 161 -4.78 14.62 -11.49
C ALA A 161 -3.97 14.48 -12.79
N GLN A 162 -3.95 13.29 -13.37
CA GLN A 162 -3.32 13.02 -14.66
C GLN A 162 -3.95 13.86 -15.78
N ALA A 163 -5.28 13.91 -15.85
CA ALA A 163 -6.00 14.71 -16.82
C ALA A 163 -5.78 16.22 -16.60
N ALA A 164 -5.78 16.67 -15.33
CA ALA A 164 -5.56 18.06 -14.97
C ALA A 164 -4.14 18.54 -15.37
N LEU A 165 -3.12 17.69 -15.21
CA LEU A 165 -1.77 17.98 -15.67
C LEU A 165 -1.70 18.07 -17.20
N ALA A 166 -2.30 17.13 -17.91
CA ALA A 166 -2.31 17.08 -19.37
C ALA A 166 -3.00 18.31 -20.00
N THR A 167 -4.05 18.85 -19.36
CA THR A 167 -4.78 20.05 -19.81
C THR A 167 -4.20 21.36 -19.32
N GLY A 168 -3.16 21.34 -18.47
CA GLY A 168 -2.60 22.54 -17.86
C GLY A 168 -3.48 23.18 -16.77
N SER A 169 -4.51 22.45 -16.29
CA SER A 169 -5.33 22.89 -15.15
C SER A 169 -4.55 22.92 -13.84
N VAL A 170 -3.48 22.12 -13.75
CA VAL A 170 -2.43 22.20 -12.72
C VAL A 170 -1.06 22.26 -13.39
N ASP A 171 -0.07 22.78 -12.66
CA ASP A 171 1.27 23.02 -13.18
C ASP A 171 2.23 21.85 -12.89
N ALA A 172 1.92 21.07 -11.84
CA ALA A 172 2.67 19.92 -11.39
C ALA A 172 1.74 18.86 -10.77
N TRP A 173 2.20 17.63 -10.71
CA TRP A 173 1.50 16.53 -10.02
C TRP A 173 2.47 15.77 -9.12
N SER A 174 2.18 15.73 -7.83
CA SER A 174 2.92 14.94 -6.85
C SER A 174 2.25 13.59 -6.69
N THR A 175 2.95 12.52 -7.10
CA THR A 175 2.38 11.19 -7.25
C THR A 175 3.42 10.07 -7.01
N TRP A 176 3.07 8.84 -7.36
CA TRP A 176 3.87 7.63 -7.15
C TRP A 176 3.71 6.66 -8.33
N ASP A 177 4.56 5.65 -8.42
CA ASP A 177 4.42 4.59 -9.41
C ASP A 177 3.15 3.73 -9.17
N PRO A 178 2.46 3.29 -10.21
CA PRO A 178 2.85 3.33 -11.63
C PRO A 178 2.56 4.64 -12.37
N TYR A 179 1.95 5.62 -11.72
CA TYR A 179 1.54 6.88 -12.36
C TYR A 179 2.74 7.70 -12.85
N VAL A 180 3.84 7.73 -12.08
CA VAL A 180 5.09 8.41 -12.49
C VAL A 180 5.61 7.78 -13.79
N ALA A 181 5.87 6.48 -13.79
CA ALA A 181 6.39 5.77 -14.95
C ALA A 181 5.43 5.87 -16.16
N LEU A 182 4.11 5.82 -15.92
CA LEU A 182 3.11 5.92 -16.98
C LEU A 182 3.13 7.29 -17.66
N THR A 183 3.19 8.38 -16.89
CA THR A 183 3.20 9.73 -17.46
C THR A 183 4.52 10.06 -18.13
N GLU A 184 5.65 9.64 -17.56
CA GLU A 184 6.97 9.75 -18.18
C GLU A 184 7.01 9.03 -19.53
N ALA A 185 6.47 7.81 -19.61
CA ALA A 185 6.50 7.02 -20.83
C ALA A 185 5.48 7.45 -21.90
N ARG A 186 4.32 8.02 -21.52
CA ARG A 186 3.16 8.22 -22.43
C ARG A 186 2.68 9.66 -22.54
N GLN A 187 3.09 10.57 -21.65
CA GLN A 187 2.59 11.95 -21.60
C GLN A 187 3.69 13.01 -21.63
N HIS A 188 4.93 12.61 -21.94
CA HIS A 188 6.06 13.54 -22.03
C HIS A 188 6.20 14.41 -20.77
N THR A 189 6.27 13.77 -19.62
CA THR A 189 6.53 14.43 -18.34
C THR A 189 7.92 14.09 -17.83
N ARG A 190 8.44 14.93 -16.97
CA ARG A 190 9.68 14.71 -16.24
C ARG A 190 9.55 15.03 -14.76
N SER A 191 10.33 14.36 -13.95
CA SER A 191 10.43 14.65 -12.52
C SER A 191 11.24 15.92 -12.25
N VAL A 192 10.77 16.75 -11.32
CA VAL A 192 11.49 17.93 -10.80
C VAL A 192 11.91 17.76 -9.34
N ALA A 193 11.33 16.79 -8.65
CA ALA A 193 11.70 16.32 -7.32
C ALA A 193 11.25 14.86 -7.18
N ASN A 194 11.93 14.09 -6.34
CA ASN A 194 11.57 12.72 -6.00
C ASN A 194 11.70 12.48 -4.49
N GLY A 195 11.38 11.27 -4.04
CA GLY A 195 11.37 10.93 -2.62
C GLY A 195 12.76 10.77 -1.98
N VAL A 196 13.85 10.75 -2.75
CA VAL A 196 15.20 10.54 -2.21
C VAL A 196 15.58 11.68 -1.25
N GLY A 197 16.00 11.30 -0.04
CA GLY A 197 16.37 12.25 1.01
C GLY A 197 15.19 12.88 1.78
N VAL A 198 13.95 12.69 1.32
CA VAL A 198 12.75 13.24 1.98
C VAL A 198 11.71 12.18 2.40
N SER A 199 11.71 11.00 1.80
CA SER A 199 10.83 9.89 2.16
C SER A 199 11.65 8.72 2.73
N SER A 200 11.06 8.00 3.69
CA SER A 200 11.62 6.77 4.26
C SER A 200 11.61 5.59 3.27
N GLY A 201 10.73 5.63 2.27
CA GLY A 201 10.42 4.49 1.41
C GLY A 201 9.65 3.37 2.11
N LEU A 202 9.14 3.61 3.31
CA LEU A 202 8.39 2.61 4.08
C LEU A 202 6.96 2.47 3.57
N SER A 203 6.52 1.23 3.52
CA SER A 203 5.12 0.84 3.38
C SER A 203 4.81 -0.31 4.33
N PHE A 204 3.53 -0.53 4.60
CA PHE A 204 3.07 -1.48 5.60
C PHE A 204 1.88 -2.26 5.07
N GLU A 205 1.81 -3.55 5.40
CA GLU A 205 0.51 -4.18 5.47
C GLU A 205 -0.13 -3.75 6.80
N ALA A 206 -1.30 -3.12 6.71
CA ALA A 206 -2.08 -2.71 7.86
C ALA A 206 -3.29 -3.64 8.00
N ALA A 207 -3.56 -4.12 9.22
CA ALA A 207 -4.67 -4.99 9.51
C ALA A 207 -5.59 -4.39 10.58
N THR A 208 -6.86 -4.78 10.57
CA THR A 208 -7.82 -4.43 11.61
C THR A 208 -7.52 -5.18 12.90
N ASP A 209 -7.82 -4.57 14.07
CA ASP A 209 -7.68 -5.26 15.37
C ASP A 209 -8.51 -6.57 15.42
N THR A 210 -9.63 -6.62 14.69
CA THR A 210 -10.45 -7.83 14.56
C THR A 210 -9.73 -8.93 13.78
N ALA A 211 -9.14 -8.61 12.63
CA ALA A 211 -8.38 -9.58 11.84
C ALA A 211 -7.16 -10.10 12.60
N ILE A 212 -6.45 -9.23 13.30
CA ILE A 212 -5.29 -9.59 14.14
C ILE A 212 -5.68 -10.62 15.19
N ARG A 213 -6.84 -10.45 15.85
CA ARG A 213 -7.31 -11.33 16.89
C ARG A 213 -7.95 -12.62 16.35
N ASP A 214 -8.87 -12.50 15.36
CA ASP A 214 -9.77 -13.56 14.97
C ASP A 214 -9.29 -14.38 13.76
N LYS A 215 -8.33 -13.84 12.98
CA LYS A 215 -7.74 -14.47 11.77
C LYS A 215 -6.21 -14.48 11.84
N HIS A 216 -5.66 -14.67 13.02
CA HIS A 216 -4.21 -14.59 13.26
C HIS A 216 -3.40 -15.54 12.39
N ALA A 217 -3.85 -16.80 12.24
CA ALA A 217 -3.13 -17.82 11.47
C ALA A 217 -3.12 -17.50 9.96
N GLU A 218 -4.27 -17.09 9.41
CA GLU A 218 -4.43 -16.71 8.02
C GLU A 218 -3.62 -15.45 7.71
N LEU A 219 -3.67 -14.46 8.61
CA LEU A 219 -2.91 -13.23 8.49
C LEU A 219 -1.40 -13.50 8.53
N ALA A 220 -0.91 -14.31 9.46
CA ALA A 220 0.50 -14.67 9.55
C ALA A 220 0.99 -15.40 8.29
N ASP A 221 0.21 -16.35 7.77
CA ASP A 221 0.56 -17.05 6.52
C ASP A 221 0.54 -16.09 5.33
N PHE A 222 -0.47 -15.21 5.22
CA PHE A 222 -0.55 -14.21 4.17
C PHE A 222 0.68 -13.28 4.16
N LEU A 223 1.04 -12.72 5.31
CA LEU A 223 2.20 -11.83 5.44
C LEU A 223 3.52 -12.51 5.09
N ARG A 224 3.69 -13.78 5.47
CA ARG A 224 4.84 -14.59 5.08
C ARG A 224 4.92 -14.77 3.55
N ARG A 225 3.77 -15.03 2.89
CA ARG A 225 3.68 -15.16 1.42
C ARG A 225 3.97 -13.83 0.73
N VAL A 226 3.46 -12.71 1.25
CA VAL A 226 3.78 -11.36 0.75
C VAL A 226 5.28 -11.11 0.80
N ALA A 227 5.91 -11.36 1.95
CA ALA A 227 7.36 -11.18 2.11
C ALA A 227 8.17 -12.09 1.16
N ALA A 228 7.75 -13.34 0.97
CA ALA A 228 8.40 -14.25 0.02
C ALA A 228 8.24 -13.79 -1.43
N GLY A 229 7.04 -13.34 -1.81
CA GLY A 229 6.76 -12.80 -3.14
C GLY A 229 7.56 -11.54 -3.44
N GLN A 230 7.67 -10.61 -2.49
CA GLN A 230 8.48 -9.39 -2.64
C GLN A 230 9.96 -9.71 -2.84
N ARG A 231 10.53 -10.65 -2.06
CA ARG A 231 11.92 -11.10 -2.27
C ARG A 231 12.14 -11.73 -3.65
N TRP A 232 11.18 -12.54 -4.10
CA TRP A 232 11.24 -13.13 -5.44
C TRP A 232 11.17 -12.08 -6.53
N ALA A 233 10.32 -11.06 -6.39
CA ALA A 233 10.14 -9.97 -7.35
C ALA A 233 11.40 -9.14 -7.60
N LEU A 234 12.30 -9.02 -6.60
CA LEU A 234 13.57 -8.30 -6.75
C LEU A 234 14.44 -8.85 -7.89
N SER A 235 14.41 -10.16 -8.10
CA SER A 235 15.20 -10.83 -9.15
C SER A 235 14.37 -11.17 -10.41
N HIS A 236 13.05 -10.93 -10.40
CA HIS A 236 12.14 -11.32 -11.48
C HIS A 236 11.21 -10.16 -11.92
N PRO A 237 11.73 -8.94 -12.13
CA PRO A 237 10.88 -7.78 -12.45
C PRO A 237 10.12 -7.95 -13.77
N ASP A 238 10.67 -8.68 -14.74
CA ASP A 238 10.04 -8.92 -16.05
C ASP A 238 8.83 -9.84 -15.94
N GLU A 239 8.91 -10.90 -15.13
CA GLU A 239 7.81 -11.84 -14.90
C GLU A 239 6.65 -11.18 -14.15
N VAL A 240 6.96 -10.40 -13.10
CA VAL A 240 5.94 -9.62 -12.36
C VAL A 240 5.26 -8.63 -13.29
N ALA A 241 6.04 -7.85 -14.07
CA ALA A 241 5.50 -6.89 -15.01
C ALA A 241 4.60 -7.53 -16.06
N ALA A 242 4.97 -8.70 -16.60
CA ALA A 242 4.19 -9.41 -17.59
C ALA A 242 2.86 -9.92 -17.03
N ILE A 243 2.85 -10.44 -15.79
CA ILE A 243 1.62 -10.90 -15.13
C ILE A 243 0.73 -9.73 -14.79
N GLN A 244 1.28 -8.68 -14.18
CA GLN A 244 0.52 -7.51 -13.78
C GLN A 244 -0.05 -6.76 -14.99
N SER A 245 0.66 -6.69 -16.10
CA SER A 245 0.16 -6.12 -17.35
C SER A 245 -1.13 -6.81 -17.83
N ARG A 246 -1.20 -8.14 -17.71
CA ARG A 246 -2.40 -8.91 -18.10
C ARG A 246 -3.60 -8.62 -17.20
N VAL A 247 -3.37 -8.39 -15.90
CA VAL A 247 -4.46 -8.17 -14.92
C VAL A 247 -4.92 -6.71 -14.88
N THR A 248 -3.99 -5.76 -15.07
CA THR A 248 -4.27 -4.32 -14.94
C THR A 248 -4.55 -3.63 -16.28
N GLY A 249 -4.08 -4.21 -17.38
CA GLY A 249 -4.06 -3.56 -18.70
C GLY A 249 -2.98 -2.49 -18.86
N LEU A 250 -2.14 -2.26 -17.85
CA LEU A 250 -1.00 -1.33 -17.95
C LEU A 250 0.09 -1.91 -18.85
N PRO A 251 0.83 -1.06 -19.59
CA PRO A 251 1.91 -1.53 -20.47
C PRO A 251 3.03 -2.25 -19.67
N ALA A 252 3.47 -3.40 -20.16
CA ALA A 252 4.49 -4.21 -19.48
C ALA A 252 5.84 -3.49 -19.34
N ASP A 253 6.22 -2.64 -20.31
CA ASP A 253 7.44 -1.81 -20.25
C ASP A 253 7.39 -0.78 -19.12
N VAL A 254 6.22 -0.17 -18.88
CA VAL A 254 5.98 0.74 -17.76
C VAL A 254 6.10 -0.02 -16.44
N LEU A 255 5.42 -1.16 -16.32
CA LEU A 255 5.46 -1.98 -15.11
C LEU A 255 6.85 -2.54 -14.81
N LYS A 256 7.62 -2.91 -15.84
CA LYS A 256 9.02 -3.29 -15.67
C LYS A 256 9.83 -2.16 -15.03
N THR A 257 9.67 -0.93 -15.50
CA THR A 257 10.31 0.26 -14.91
C THR A 257 9.90 0.43 -13.44
N VAL A 258 8.62 0.24 -13.12
CA VAL A 258 8.11 0.31 -11.74
C VAL A 258 8.83 -0.69 -10.83
N TYR A 259 8.91 -1.97 -11.20
CA TYR A 259 9.54 -3.00 -10.38
C TYR A 259 11.06 -2.86 -10.27
N GLN A 260 11.72 -2.46 -11.34
CA GLN A 260 13.16 -2.15 -11.34
C GLN A 260 13.49 -0.97 -10.44
N ARG A 261 12.62 0.04 -10.38
CA ARG A 261 12.76 1.27 -9.60
C ARG A 261 12.46 1.04 -8.13
N ALA A 262 11.39 0.31 -7.81
CA ALA A 262 10.89 0.18 -6.45
C ALA A 262 11.83 -0.59 -5.51
N GLN A 263 12.50 -1.65 -5.97
CA GLN A 263 13.41 -2.48 -5.14
C GLN A 263 12.78 -2.89 -3.80
N LEU A 264 11.54 -3.38 -3.84
CA LEU A 264 10.75 -3.73 -2.65
C LEU A 264 11.39 -4.86 -1.84
N HIS A 265 11.71 -4.63 -0.58
CA HIS A 265 12.20 -5.68 0.30
C HIS A 265 11.56 -5.61 1.70
N PRO A 266 11.17 -6.76 2.27
CA PRO A 266 10.66 -6.81 3.63
C PRO A 266 11.69 -6.36 4.64
N VAL A 267 11.24 -5.60 5.65
CA VAL A 267 12.07 -5.17 6.79
C VAL A 267 11.33 -5.46 8.10
N PRO A 268 12.04 -5.74 9.21
CA PRO A 268 11.40 -5.93 10.51
C PRO A 268 10.79 -4.62 11.01
N ILE A 269 9.67 -4.71 11.75
CA ILE A 269 9.14 -3.58 12.51
C ILE A 269 9.96 -3.44 13.79
N ASP A 270 11.08 -2.74 13.70
CA ASP A 270 11.94 -2.42 14.81
C ASP A 270 11.75 -0.97 15.31
N ASN A 271 12.54 -0.55 16.28
CA ASN A 271 12.47 0.80 16.81
C ASN A 271 12.93 1.86 15.78
N GLY A 272 13.78 1.46 14.81
CA GLY A 272 14.22 2.33 13.71
C GLY A 272 13.05 2.66 12.77
N VAL A 273 12.31 1.63 12.35
CA VAL A 273 11.10 1.78 11.51
C VAL A 273 10.05 2.65 12.22
N ILE A 274 9.80 2.42 13.53
CA ILE A 274 8.86 3.23 14.31
C ILE A 274 9.33 4.68 14.41
N ALA A 275 10.63 4.91 14.62
CA ALA A 275 11.19 6.27 14.68
C ALA A 275 11.10 6.99 13.32
N GLU A 276 11.27 6.29 12.20
CA GLU A 276 11.06 6.87 10.87
C GLU A 276 9.60 7.25 10.65
N GLN A 277 8.67 6.38 11.04
CA GLN A 277 7.24 6.68 10.98
C GLN A 277 6.86 7.88 11.86
N GLN A 278 7.49 8.03 13.03
CA GLN A 278 7.28 9.21 13.87
C GLN A 278 7.75 10.50 13.19
N ARG A 279 8.88 10.47 12.45
CA ARG A 279 9.33 11.64 11.67
C ARG A 279 8.33 12.04 10.59
N THR A 280 7.68 11.08 9.94
CA THR A 280 6.59 11.34 8.97
C THR A 280 5.39 12.03 9.66
N ALA A 281 4.99 11.57 10.84
CA ALA A 281 3.92 12.21 11.62
C ALA A 281 4.31 13.62 12.09
N ASP A 282 5.54 13.81 12.55
CA ASP A 282 6.05 15.12 13.00
C ASP A 282 6.13 16.12 11.83
N LEU A 283 6.48 15.68 10.61
CA LEU A 283 6.42 16.53 9.42
C LEU A 283 4.99 17.00 9.15
N TYR A 284 4.02 16.08 9.16
CA TYR A 284 2.62 16.42 8.93
C TYR A 284 2.06 17.38 10.01
N LEU A 285 2.51 17.25 11.26
CA LEU A 285 2.16 18.18 12.32
C LEU A 285 2.74 19.59 12.07
N ARG A 286 4.04 19.68 11.74
CA ARG A 286 4.68 20.97 11.42
C ARG A 286 4.05 21.66 10.23
N ALA A 287 3.63 20.89 9.23
CA ALA A 287 2.96 21.38 8.03
C ALA A 287 1.45 21.66 8.22
N ASP A 288 0.92 21.51 9.45
CA ASP A 288 -0.50 21.69 9.77
C ASP A 288 -1.46 20.77 8.97
N VAL A 289 -0.95 19.66 8.45
CA VAL A 289 -1.75 18.61 7.76
C VAL A 289 -2.55 17.81 8.77
N ILE A 290 -1.93 17.45 9.89
CA ILE A 290 -2.61 16.92 11.07
C ILE A 290 -2.57 17.95 12.20
N LYS A 291 -3.61 17.95 13.06
CA LYS A 291 -3.80 19.01 14.07
C LYS A 291 -3.29 18.66 15.45
N THR A 292 -3.01 17.39 15.69
CA THR A 292 -2.56 16.89 17.00
C THR A 292 -1.30 16.06 16.84
N ARG A 293 -0.42 16.16 17.83
CA ARG A 293 0.75 15.29 17.87
C ARG A 293 0.30 13.84 18.07
N LEU A 294 0.85 12.96 17.25
CA LEU A 294 0.61 11.53 17.34
C LEU A 294 1.81 10.84 18.01
N ASP A 295 1.54 9.89 18.88
CA ASP A 295 2.46 8.81 19.22
C ASP A 295 2.13 7.66 18.27
N VAL A 296 3.05 7.32 17.36
CA VAL A 296 2.82 6.29 16.36
C VAL A 296 3.10 4.87 16.87
N ALA A 297 3.80 4.71 17.99
CA ALA A 297 4.19 3.38 18.47
C ALA A 297 2.99 2.43 18.67
N PRO A 298 1.81 2.86 19.18
CA PRO A 298 0.65 1.99 19.31
C PRO A 298 0.02 1.56 17.99
N SER A 299 0.34 2.21 16.86
CA SER A 299 -0.16 1.82 15.53
C SER A 299 0.61 0.64 14.92
N PHE A 300 1.52 0.02 15.65
CA PHE A 300 2.29 -1.14 15.22
C PHE A 300 1.96 -2.38 16.04
N ASP A 301 1.89 -3.53 15.36
CA ASP A 301 1.85 -4.83 16.00
C ASP A 301 3.07 -5.65 15.56
N LYS A 302 3.96 -5.94 16.52
CA LYS A 302 5.24 -6.62 16.24
C LYS A 302 5.13 -8.15 16.24
N GLN A 303 3.98 -8.73 16.60
CA GLN A 303 3.86 -10.18 16.75
C GLN A 303 4.07 -10.94 15.42
N PHE A 304 3.88 -10.28 14.27
CA PHE A 304 4.09 -10.85 12.94
C PHE A 304 5.50 -10.55 12.38
N SER A 305 6.30 -9.73 13.06
CA SER A 305 7.63 -9.30 12.57
C SER A 305 8.67 -10.43 12.51
N SER A 306 8.46 -11.53 13.23
CA SER A 306 9.35 -12.70 13.22
C SER A 306 9.20 -13.57 11.97
N THR A 307 8.27 -13.26 11.08
CA THR A 307 8.04 -13.99 9.82
C THR A 307 8.90 -13.48 8.66
N ALA A 308 9.72 -12.44 8.87
CA ALA A 308 10.77 -12.05 7.95
C ALA A 308 12.05 -12.82 8.33
N PRO A 309 12.48 -13.84 7.56
CA PRO A 309 13.77 -14.49 7.74
C PRO A 309 14.91 -13.57 7.35
#